data_8321ab4635d3bcc0f841707aac2501fa
#
_entry.id   8321ab4635d3bcc0f841707aac2501fa
#
_cell.length_a   1.000
_cell.length_b   1.000
_cell.length_c   1.000
_cell.angle_alpha   90.00
_cell.angle_beta   90.00
_cell.angle_gamma   90.00
#
_symmetry.space_group_name_H-M   'P 1'
#
loop_
_entity.id
_entity.type
_entity.pdbx_description
1 polymer ?
#
loop_
_entity_poly.entity_id
_entity_poly.type
_entity_poly.pdbx_seq_one_letter_code
_entity_poly.pdbx_strand_id
1 'polypeptide(L)'
;MRLRTVKLAILDTSVYIENFRTGRFTQQIAESPFLFRGISVVMHELLRGARAPIEREFALELAANLRMYTLTERIWLDSGALTARLAAAKDYEKRKVQELSFDVLIALTARAIGATVITLNRQDFEDIQQYRRFQLMCWE
;
A
#
# COMPACT_ATOMS: atom_id res chain seq x y z
N MET A 1 21.34 -27.03 4.98
CA MET A 1 20.04 -26.75 4.36
C MET A 1 19.82 -25.23 4.32
N ARG A 2 19.61 -24.71 3.13
CA ARG A 2 19.30 -23.26 2.99
C ARG A 2 17.84 -23.03 3.28
N LEU A 3 17.57 -22.16 4.25
CA LEU A 3 16.22 -21.69 4.47
C LEU A 3 15.87 -20.65 3.39
N ARG A 4 14.74 -20.85 2.73
CA ARG A 4 14.25 -19.87 1.77
C ARG A 4 13.75 -18.65 2.52
N THR A 5 14.28 -17.48 2.17
CA THR A 5 13.75 -16.21 2.69
C THR A 5 12.40 -15.94 2.03
N VAL A 6 11.35 -15.82 2.85
CA VAL A 6 10.02 -15.44 2.36
C VAL A 6 10.02 -13.95 2.08
N LYS A 7 9.63 -13.57 0.86
CA LYS A 7 9.52 -12.17 0.48
C LYS A 7 8.08 -11.72 0.68
N LEU A 8 7.91 -10.65 1.46
CA LEU A 8 6.61 -10.05 1.73
C LEU A 8 6.34 -8.92 0.76
N ALA A 9 5.07 -8.74 0.40
CA ALA A 9 4.64 -7.59 -0.40
C ALA A 9 3.31 -7.05 0.12
N ILE A 10 3.13 -5.76 -0.05
CA ILE A 10 1.87 -5.06 0.18
C ILE A 10 1.43 -4.50 -1.16
N LEU A 11 0.26 -4.91 -1.63
CA LEU A 11 -0.34 -4.30 -2.81
C LEU A 11 -1.00 -2.99 -2.42
N ASP A 12 -0.61 -1.92 -3.10
CA ASP A 12 -1.25 -0.62 -2.95
C ASP A 12 -2.70 -0.67 -3.45
N THR A 13 -3.51 0.21 -2.95
CA THR A 13 -4.93 0.34 -3.31
C THR A 13 -5.13 0.42 -4.83
N SER A 14 -4.24 1.11 -5.55
CA SER A 14 -4.31 1.24 -7.01
C SER A 14 -4.32 -0.10 -7.74
N VAL A 15 -3.54 -1.07 -7.26
CA VAL A 15 -3.46 -2.41 -7.85
C VAL A 15 -4.78 -3.17 -7.64
N TYR A 16 -5.31 -3.13 -6.43
CA TYR A 16 -6.57 -3.79 -6.12
C TYR A 16 -7.73 -3.23 -6.94
N ILE A 17 -7.83 -1.91 -7.04
CA ILE A 17 -8.90 -1.24 -7.80
C ILE A 17 -8.81 -1.63 -9.27
N GLU A 18 -7.64 -1.54 -9.88
CA GLU A 18 -7.45 -1.88 -11.28
C GLU A 18 -7.76 -3.36 -11.53
N ASN A 19 -7.27 -4.24 -10.66
CA ASN A 19 -7.51 -5.66 -10.83
C ASN A 19 -8.97 -6.05 -10.63
N PHE A 20 -9.65 -5.41 -9.69
CA PHE A 20 -11.09 -5.64 -9.50
C PHE A 20 -11.89 -5.25 -10.74
N ARG A 21 -11.49 -4.17 -11.40
CA ARG A 21 -12.19 -3.65 -12.58
C ARG A 21 -11.89 -4.44 -13.85
N THR A 22 -10.66 -4.89 -14.05
CA THR A 22 -10.19 -5.46 -15.31
C THR A 22 -9.69 -6.89 -15.24
N GLY A 23 -9.30 -7.37 -14.05
CA GLY A 23 -8.70 -8.69 -13.86
C GLY A 23 -7.28 -8.83 -14.41
N ARG A 24 -6.67 -7.75 -14.91
CA ARG A 24 -5.40 -7.85 -15.63
C ARG A 24 -4.20 -8.27 -14.77
N PHE A 25 -4.33 -8.20 -13.45
CA PHE A 25 -3.26 -8.62 -12.53
C PHE A 25 -3.53 -9.94 -11.84
N THR A 26 -4.68 -10.59 -12.09
CA THR A 26 -5.07 -11.82 -11.41
C THR A 26 -4.01 -12.91 -11.55
N GLN A 27 -3.53 -13.16 -12.77
CA GLN A 27 -2.50 -14.16 -13.02
C GLN A 27 -1.18 -13.75 -12.40
N GLN A 28 -0.80 -12.49 -12.52
CA GLN A 28 0.45 -11.97 -11.97
C GLN A 28 0.49 -12.09 -10.45
N ILE A 29 -0.63 -11.85 -9.77
CA ILE A 29 -0.76 -12.06 -8.33
C ILE A 29 -0.62 -13.54 -7.98
N ALA A 30 -1.34 -14.40 -8.69
CA ALA A 30 -1.36 -15.84 -8.43
C ALA A 30 0.01 -16.49 -8.62
N GLU A 31 0.79 -16.03 -9.60
CA GLU A 31 2.11 -16.57 -9.93
C GLU A 31 3.26 -15.86 -9.21
N SER A 32 2.96 -14.84 -8.43
CA SER A 32 3.96 -14.04 -7.74
C SER A 32 4.68 -14.87 -6.66
N PRO A 33 6.00 -14.69 -6.50
CA PRO A 33 6.74 -15.35 -5.41
C PRO A 33 6.50 -14.66 -4.06
N PHE A 34 5.80 -13.55 -4.03
CA PHE A 34 5.56 -12.80 -2.78
C PHE A 34 4.45 -13.43 -1.95
N LEU A 35 4.62 -13.34 -0.63
CA LEU A 35 3.54 -13.56 0.31
C LEU A 35 2.91 -12.19 0.61
N PHE A 36 1.65 -12.02 0.23
CA PHE A 36 0.97 -10.73 0.36
C PHE A 36 0.44 -10.53 1.78
N ARG A 37 0.65 -9.32 2.29
CA ARG A 37 0.13 -8.87 3.57
C ARG A 37 -0.90 -7.79 3.35
N GLY A 38 -1.93 -7.78 4.20
CA GLY A 38 -2.91 -6.71 4.22
C GLY A 38 -2.60 -5.70 5.30
N ILE A 39 -3.04 -4.48 5.10
CA ILE A 39 -3.01 -3.43 6.11
C ILE A 39 -4.32 -2.66 6.08
N SER A 40 -4.77 -2.20 7.24
CA SER A 40 -6.05 -1.52 7.37
C SER A 40 -6.13 -0.23 6.57
N VAL A 41 -5.00 0.42 6.34
CA VAL A 41 -4.95 1.64 5.50
C VAL A 41 -5.49 1.37 4.10
N VAL A 42 -5.06 0.28 3.46
CA VAL A 42 -5.53 -0.11 2.13
C VAL A 42 -7.02 -0.48 2.17
N MET A 43 -7.42 -1.25 3.19
CA MET A 43 -8.83 -1.63 3.34
C MET A 43 -9.72 -0.42 3.57
N HIS A 44 -9.25 0.55 4.34
CA HIS A 44 -9.95 1.82 4.55
C HIS A 44 -10.17 2.56 3.24
N GLU A 45 -9.13 2.66 2.41
CA GLU A 45 -9.25 3.32 1.12
C GLU A 45 -10.24 2.61 0.19
N LEU A 46 -10.18 1.28 0.15
CA LEU A 46 -11.10 0.48 -0.65
C LEU A 46 -12.55 0.65 -0.20
N LEU A 47 -12.78 0.60 1.11
CA LEU A 47 -14.13 0.75 1.68
C LEU A 47 -14.67 2.17 1.48
N ARG A 48 -13.82 3.18 1.70
CA ARG A 48 -14.20 4.57 1.51
C ARG A 48 -14.60 4.85 0.06
N GLY A 49 -13.90 4.23 -0.90
CA GLY A 49 -14.17 4.40 -2.32
C GLY A 49 -15.27 3.51 -2.87
N ALA A 50 -15.76 2.54 -2.10
CA ALA A 50 -16.77 1.58 -2.56
C ALA A 50 -18.13 2.27 -2.76
N ARG A 51 -18.69 2.13 -3.96
CA ARG A 51 -19.99 2.70 -4.32
C ARG A 51 -21.08 1.66 -4.48
N ALA A 52 -20.70 0.38 -4.64
CA ALA A 52 -21.60 -0.73 -4.82
C ALA A 52 -21.34 -1.79 -3.76
N PRO A 53 -22.37 -2.60 -3.38
CA PRO A 53 -22.19 -3.67 -2.39
C PRO A 53 -21.08 -4.65 -2.75
N ILE A 54 -20.90 -4.99 -4.02
CA ILE A 54 -19.86 -5.93 -4.46
C ILE A 54 -18.45 -5.40 -4.20
N GLU A 55 -18.25 -4.10 -4.31
CA GLU A 55 -16.96 -3.46 -4.01
C GLU A 55 -16.65 -3.53 -2.51
N ARG A 56 -17.67 -3.32 -1.68
CA ARG A 56 -17.53 -3.43 -0.22
C ARG A 56 -17.22 -4.86 0.20
N GLU A 57 -17.95 -5.82 -0.37
CA GLU A 57 -17.75 -7.25 -0.09
C GLU A 57 -16.33 -7.67 -0.45
N PHE A 58 -15.83 -7.20 -1.59
CA PHE A 58 -14.47 -7.48 -2.03
C PHE A 58 -13.43 -7.01 -1.00
N ALA A 59 -13.57 -5.78 -0.51
CA ALA A 59 -12.64 -5.23 0.48
C ALA A 59 -12.70 -6.02 1.80
N LEU A 60 -13.90 -6.38 2.25
CA LEU A 60 -14.08 -7.16 3.48
C LEU A 60 -13.52 -8.57 3.35
N GLU A 61 -13.66 -9.20 2.18
CA GLU A 61 -13.09 -10.51 1.90
C GLU A 61 -11.55 -10.46 1.89
N LEU A 62 -10.96 -9.43 1.32
CA LEU A 62 -9.52 -9.23 1.38
C LEU A 62 -9.05 -9.15 2.82
N ALA A 63 -9.72 -8.36 3.65
CA ALA A 63 -9.37 -8.19 5.04
C ALA A 63 -9.49 -9.50 5.83
N ALA A 64 -10.47 -10.36 5.46
CA ALA A 64 -10.68 -11.65 6.11
C ALA A 64 -9.66 -12.70 5.68
N ASN A 65 -9.18 -12.64 4.44
CA ASN A 65 -8.34 -13.70 3.86
C ASN A 65 -6.84 -13.38 3.89
N LEU A 66 -6.47 -12.10 3.92
CA LEU A 66 -5.06 -11.73 4.04
C LEU A 66 -4.65 -11.70 5.50
N ARG A 67 -3.39 -12.05 5.74
CA ARG A 67 -2.81 -11.82 7.06
C ARG A 67 -2.58 -10.32 7.22
N MET A 68 -3.36 -9.72 8.12
CA MET A 68 -3.31 -8.28 8.36
C MET A 68 -2.18 -7.92 9.30
N TYR A 69 -1.50 -6.81 8.99
CA TYR A 69 -0.51 -6.21 9.88
C TYR A 69 -1.13 -4.97 10.53
N THR A 70 -0.99 -4.88 11.85
CA THR A 70 -1.48 -3.73 12.62
C THR A 70 -0.38 -2.69 12.71
N LEU A 71 -0.66 -1.47 12.25
CA LEU A 71 0.28 -0.37 12.32
C LEU A 71 0.56 0.01 13.78
N THR A 72 1.84 0.19 14.08
CA THR A 72 2.25 0.65 15.42
C THR A 72 1.98 2.13 15.58
N GLU A 73 1.87 2.57 16.81
CA GLU A 73 1.76 3.99 17.13
C GLU A 73 2.93 4.78 16.55
N ARG A 74 4.13 4.22 16.60
CA ARG A 74 5.33 4.85 16.03
C ARG A 74 5.19 5.09 14.53
N ILE A 75 4.63 4.15 13.78
CA ILE A 75 4.37 4.33 12.34
C ILE A 75 3.41 5.49 12.12
N TRP A 76 2.34 5.58 12.91
CA TRP A 76 1.37 6.68 12.80
C TRP A 76 2.02 8.04 13.04
N LEU A 77 2.81 8.17 14.10
CA LEU A 77 3.47 9.43 14.43
C LEU A 77 4.51 9.81 13.38
N ASP A 78 5.32 8.85 12.95
CA ASP A 78 6.34 9.07 11.92
C ASP A 78 5.71 9.47 10.58
N SER A 79 4.57 8.86 10.25
CA SER A 79 3.85 9.18 9.01
C SER A 79 3.36 10.63 8.98
N GLY A 80 2.88 11.13 10.11
CA GLY A 80 2.44 12.52 10.21
C GLY A 80 3.58 13.50 9.97
N ALA A 81 4.71 13.26 10.60
CA ALA A 81 5.90 14.10 10.45
C ALA A 81 6.44 14.06 9.02
N LEU A 82 6.52 12.87 8.42
CA LEU A 82 7.03 12.71 7.06
C LEU A 82 6.08 13.34 6.03
N THR A 83 4.78 13.14 6.19
CA THR A 83 3.78 13.76 5.33
C THR A 83 3.88 15.27 5.34
N ALA A 84 4.07 15.88 6.51
CA ALA A 84 4.24 17.32 6.64
C ALA A 84 5.46 17.82 5.87
N ARG A 85 6.59 17.10 5.97
CA ARG A 85 7.82 17.46 5.26
C ARG A 85 7.65 17.38 3.74
N LEU A 86 7.04 16.31 3.24
CA LEU A 86 6.79 16.12 1.81
C LEU A 86 5.83 17.17 1.28
N ALA A 87 4.75 17.45 2.00
CA ALA A 87 3.75 18.42 1.60
C ALA A 87 4.36 19.82 1.49
N ALA A 88 5.21 20.21 2.46
CA ALA A 88 5.88 21.51 2.43
C ALA A 88 6.87 21.60 1.26
N ALA A 89 7.64 20.55 1.00
CA ALA A 89 8.65 20.54 -0.07
C ALA A 89 8.01 20.59 -1.46
N LYS A 90 6.80 20.02 -1.63
CA LYS A 90 6.09 19.94 -2.90
C LYS A 90 4.99 20.99 -3.06
N ASP A 91 4.69 21.74 -2.00
CA ASP A 91 3.60 22.73 -1.99
C ASP A 91 2.25 22.14 -2.41
N TYR A 92 1.90 20.99 -1.83
CA TYR A 92 0.68 20.28 -2.17
C TYR A 92 -0.57 20.92 -1.57
N GLU A 93 -1.67 20.86 -2.32
CA GLU A 93 -3.02 21.18 -1.85
C GLU A 93 -3.48 20.17 -0.79
N LYS A 94 -4.45 20.55 0.06
CA LYS A 94 -5.00 19.70 1.12
C LYS A 94 -5.43 18.32 0.64
N ARG A 95 -6.10 18.25 -0.51
CA ARG A 95 -6.56 16.97 -1.08
C ARG A 95 -5.39 16.05 -1.39
N LYS A 96 -4.33 16.58 -2.00
CA LYS A 96 -3.14 15.82 -2.33
C LYS A 96 -2.41 15.37 -1.07
N VAL A 97 -2.43 16.19 -0.01
CA VAL A 97 -1.83 15.83 1.28
C VAL A 97 -2.53 14.64 1.90
N GLN A 98 -3.87 14.54 1.80
CA GLN A 98 -4.60 13.38 2.31
C GLN A 98 -4.23 12.11 1.55
N GLU A 99 -4.15 12.16 0.23
CA GLU A 99 -3.72 11.03 -0.59
C GLU A 99 -2.30 10.61 -0.24
N LEU A 100 -1.41 11.59 -0.10
CA LEU A 100 -0.02 11.37 0.27
C LEU A 100 0.09 10.70 1.64
N SER A 101 -0.73 11.08 2.61
CA SER A 101 -0.68 10.52 3.96
C SER A 101 -0.94 9.01 3.96
N PHE A 102 -1.85 8.52 3.12
CA PHE A 102 -2.09 7.09 2.98
C PHE A 102 -0.90 6.37 2.33
N ASP A 103 -0.32 6.95 1.29
CA ASP A 103 0.86 6.38 0.63
C ASP A 103 2.04 6.31 1.59
N VAL A 104 2.24 7.34 2.40
CA VAL A 104 3.30 7.36 3.43
C VAL A 104 3.08 6.25 4.46
N LEU A 105 1.85 6.05 4.92
CA LEU A 105 1.52 4.97 5.86
C LEU A 105 1.83 3.59 5.25
N ILE A 106 1.49 3.38 3.98
CA ILE A 106 1.79 2.14 3.27
C ILE A 106 3.31 1.92 3.20
N ALA A 107 4.05 2.95 2.80
CA ALA A 107 5.50 2.88 2.66
C ALA A 107 6.20 2.59 3.98
N LEU A 108 5.82 3.29 5.06
CA LEU A 108 6.42 3.09 6.37
C LEU A 108 6.09 1.72 6.95
N THR A 109 4.90 1.22 6.70
CA THR A 109 4.52 -0.14 7.12
C THR A 109 5.36 -1.17 6.39
N ALA A 110 5.48 -1.05 5.07
CA ALA A 110 6.31 -1.94 4.26
C ALA A 110 7.75 -1.94 4.75
N ARG A 111 8.31 -0.75 5.03
CA ARG A 111 9.65 -0.63 5.60
C ARG A 111 9.78 -1.38 6.93
N ALA A 112 8.80 -1.25 7.81
CA ALA A 112 8.83 -1.84 9.14
C ALA A 112 8.83 -3.37 9.11
N ILE A 113 8.11 -3.98 8.15
CA ILE A 113 8.00 -5.44 8.06
C ILE A 113 8.90 -6.05 6.98
N GLY A 114 9.72 -5.24 6.32
CA GLY A 114 10.61 -5.72 5.26
C GLY A 114 9.87 -6.14 3.99
N ALA A 115 8.71 -5.55 3.72
CA ALA A 115 7.90 -5.87 2.55
C ALA A 115 8.22 -4.93 1.37
N THR A 116 7.89 -5.41 0.16
CA THR A 116 7.92 -4.59 -1.05
C THR A 116 6.54 -3.98 -1.26
N VAL A 117 6.49 -2.67 -1.51
CA VAL A 117 5.25 -2.03 -1.98
C VAL A 117 5.12 -2.29 -3.47
N ILE A 118 3.97 -2.79 -3.90
CA ILE A 118 3.65 -2.96 -5.32
C ILE A 118 2.54 -1.97 -5.66
N THR A 119 2.78 -1.11 -6.64
CA THR A 119 1.88 0.01 -6.96
C THR A 119 1.84 0.28 -8.46
N LEU A 120 0.82 0.98 -8.90
CA LEU A 120 0.74 1.59 -10.24
C LEU A 120 1.19 3.06 -10.21
N ASN A 121 1.36 3.63 -9.03
CA ASN A 121 1.70 5.04 -8.78
C ASN A 121 3.19 5.24 -8.51
N ARG A 122 4.01 5.03 -9.52
CA ARG A 122 5.47 5.10 -9.41
C ARG A 122 5.95 6.40 -8.76
N GLN A 123 5.52 7.54 -9.31
CA GLN A 123 6.05 8.83 -8.91
C GLN A 123 5.83 9.16 -7.44
N ASP A 124 4.61 8.92 -6.95
CA ASP A 124 4.26 9.23 -5.56
C ASP A 124 5.14 8.44 -4.58
N PHE A 125 5.35 7.16 -4.85
CA PHE A 125 6.17 6.33 -3.97
C PHE A 125 7.67 6.58 -4.13
N GLU A 126 8.15 6.93 -5.34
CA GLU A 126 9.54 7.34 -5.53
C GLU A 126 9.85 8.64 -4.77
N ASP A 127 8.90 9.57 -4.71
CA ASP A 127 9.06 10.79 -3.92
C ASP A 127 9.24 10.45 -2.43
N ILE A 128 8.47 9.50 -1.92
CA ILE A 128 8.62 9.04 -0.53
C ILE A 128 9.98 8.37 -0.31
N GLN A 129 10.47 7.60 -1.28
CA GLN A 129 11.77 6.93 -1.20
C GLN A 129 12.93 7.89 -1.01
N GLN A 130 12.80 9.13 -1.42
CA GLN A 130 13.83 10.16 -1.20
C GLN A 130 14.04 10.47 0.27
N TYR A 131 13.05 10.19 1.12
CA TYR A 131 13.10 10.48 2.56
C TYR A 131 13.23 9.24 3.43
N ARG A 132 12.71 8.11 2.97
CA ARG A 132 12.77 6.84 3.70
C ARG A 132 12.98 5.70 2.73
N ARG A 133 13.92 4.84 3.04
CA ARG A 133 14.22 3.67 2.19
C ARG A 133 13.20 2.57 2.42
N PHE A 134 12.61 2.06 1.34
CA PHE A 134 11.78 0.86 1.33
C PHE A 134 11.83 0.23 -0.06
N GLN A 135 11.44 -1.02 -0.15
CA GLN A 135 11.42 -1.75 -1.43
C GLN A 135 10.17 -1.37 -2.22
N LEU A 136 10.35 -1.07 -3.49
CA LEU A 136 9.26 -0.64 -4.39
C LEU A 136 9.30 -1.42 -5.69
N MET A 137 8.15 -1.87 -6.13
CA MET A 137 7.96 -2.49 -7.43
C MET A 137 6.73 -1.87 -8.08
N CYS A 138 6.87 -1.46 -9.34
CA CYS A 138 5.75 -0.85 -10.06
C CYS A 138 5.24 -1.84 -11.12
N TRP A 139 3.94 -2.09 -11.10
CA TRP A 139 3.28 -2.91 -12.11
C TRP A 139 2.63 -2.00 -13.15
N GLU A 140 2.55 -2.50 -14.37
CA GLU A 140 1.97 -1.76 -15.50
C GLU A 140 0.84 -2.53 -16.16
#